data_82a88793521183d7047cbf2a99b6f855
#
_entry.id   82a88793521183d7047cbf2a99b6f855
#
_cell.length_a   1.000
_cell.length_b   1.000
_cell.length_c   1.000
_cell.angle_alpha   90.00
_cell.angle_beta   90.00
_cell.angle_gamma   90.00
#
_symmetry.space_group_name_H-M   'P 1'
#
loop_
_entity.id
_entity.type
_entity.pdbx_description
1 polymer ?
#
loop_
_entity_poly.entity_id
_entity_poly.type
_entity_poly.pdbx_seq_one_letter_code
_entity_poly.pdbx_strand_id
1 'polypeptide(L)'
;AIHQLYSSGLFRDIDLSIDGTVLVVNVVERPAVASIETNGIKAFDKDGVEKSLRDVGLAEGRIFDHSILERADQELRRQYLSQGYYGVDIKTSATPLERNRVRITINVDEGAASSIKQIRFVGNTVFDSDELADQMQLSEHKWSSFYTKRDLYSREKLAADLETLRSFYQNQGYLDFKVDSVQVSVAPNKSDIFITINVTEGKQYTVNDITLGGDMLGLDDEIKPLVIFEPGEIYNAERINEMTKTIVDKFSALGYAFATVTPNPVPIEGKDAVNIVLTVDPGRRAYVRHVNITGNTRTRDDVIRREVRQYESAWFDSEKVKISRDRIDRLGYFDSVTAEPKPVEGTRDQVDLEINVKERPTGSISLGAGYSTSDGVILSAGFAQDNVFGSGKSFSVEVNTSKSMRTYAVSLGEPYITPEGISGHIDLYDRRVDLDELDVSNVAYETIGAGLSFGIPVTELDRVFLGARLEQTQVDLRGSRTGAIAGDSDNNSPERYWNYV
;
A
#
# COMPACT_ATOMS: atom_id res chain seq x y z
N ALA A 1 38.35 23.89 -22.48
CA ALA A 1 37.42 25.04 -22.54
C ALA A 1 36.17 24.70 -23.39
N ILE A 2 36.28 24.38 -24.72
CA ILE A 2 35.10 24.07 -25.57
C ILE A 2 34.30 22.89 -25.01
N HIS A 3 34.95 21.79 -24.62
CA HIS A 3 34.29 20.62 -24.03
C HIS A 3 33.52 20.96 -22.75
N GLN A 4 34.03 21.86 -21.93
CA GLN A 4 33.37 22.34 -20.72
C GLN A 4 32.13 23.21 -21.02
N LEU A 5 32.21 24.04 -22.08
CA LEU A 5 31.06 24.84 -22.52
C LEU A 5 29.95 23.95 -23.10
N TYR A 6 30.29 22.96 -23.95
CA TYR A 6 29.29 21.98 -24.42
C TYR A 6 28.72 21.11 -23.31
N SER A 7 29.55 20.68 -22.36
CA SER A 7 29.09 19.86 -21.24
C SER A 7 28.19 20.61 -20.26
N SER A 8 28.17 21.95 -20.29
CA SER A 8 27.22 22.76 -19.50
C SER A 8 25.77 22.59 -19.96
N GLY A 9 25.56 22.12 -21.21
CA GLY A 9 24.22 21.97 -21.80
C GLY A 9 23.53 23.29 -22.18
N LEU A 10 24.16 24.45 -21.91
CA LEU A 10 23.56 25.77 -22.10
C LEU A 10 23.53 26.21 -23.56
N PHE A 11 24.49 25.73 -24.36
CA PHE A 11 24.71 26.20 -25.70
C PHE A 11 24.37 25.16 -26.76
N ARG A 12 23.75 25.62 -27.84
CA ARG A 12 23.42 24.78 -29.01
C ARG A 12 24.62 24.71 -29.94
N ASP A 13 25.36 25.82 -30.08
CA ASP A 13 26.51 25.94 -30.94
C ASP A 13 27.57 26.83 -30.31
N ILE A 14 28.86 26.49 -30.55
CA ILE A 14 30.00 27.20 -30.01
C ILE A 14 31.05 27.28 -31.14
N ASP A 15 31.28 28.48 -31.64
CA ASP A 15 32.31 28.78 -32.66
C ASP A 15 33.44 29.61 -32.05
N LEU A 16 34.67 29.22 -32.37
CA LEU A 16 35.86 29.93 -31.92
C LEU A 16 36.55 30.57 -33.11
N SER A 17 36.74 31.88 -33.03
CA SER A 17 37.53 32.63 -33.99
C SER A 17 38.63 33.42 -33.30
N ILE A 18 39.70 33.76 -34.05
CA ILE A 18 40.78 34.59 -33.54
C ILE A 18 40.76 35.91 -34.32
N ASP A 19 40.61 37.03 -33.59
CA ASP A 19 40.71 38.36 -34.15
C ASP A 19 41.99 39.04 -33.58
N GLY A 20 43.05 39.02 -34.38
CA GLY A 20 44.35 39.49 -33.93
C GLY A 20 44.94 38.63 -32.80
N THR A 21 45.01 39.17 -31.60
CA THR A 21 45.44 38.45 -30.36
C THR A 21 44.31 38.08 -29.44
N VAL A 22 43.05 38.32 -29.83
CA VAL A 22 41.87 38.09 -29.04
C VAL A 22 41.18 36.82 -29.53
N LEU A 23 40.91 35.87 -28.60
CA LEU A 23 40.06 34.72 -28.85
C LEU A 23 38.60 35.14 -28.69
N VAL A 24 37.84 35.10 -29.78
CA VAL A 24 36.40 35.38 -29.80
C VAL A 24 35.65 34.05 -29.71
N VAL A 25 34.77 33.94 -28.72
CA VAL A 25 33.90 32.77 -28.50
C VAL A 25 32.49 33.19 -28.87
N ASN A 26 31.99 32.75 -30.01
CA ASN A 26 30.61 32.93 -30.42
C ASN A 26 29.78 31.76 -29.91
N VAL A 27 28.74 32.05 -29.16
CA VAL A 27 27.88 31.02 -28.61
C VAL A 27 26.41 31.25 -29.01
N VAL A 28 25.71 30.17 -29.29
CA VAL A 28 24.27 30.19 -29.53
C VAL A 28 23.62 29.48 -28.35
N GLU A 29 22.92 30.25 -27.54
CA GLU A 29 22.25 29.73 -26.35
C GLU A 29 21.05 28.83 -26.73
N ARG A 30 20.84 27.75 -25.98
CA ARG A 30 19.62 26.94 -26.09
C ARG A 30 18.45 27.72 -25.50
N PRO A 31 17.26 27.66 -26.11
CA PRO A 31 16.08 28.33 -25.55
C PRO A 31 15.61 27.68 -24.25
N ALA A 32 14.94 28.45 -23.41
CA ALA A 32 14.28 27.94 -22.20
C ALA A 32 12.81 27.60 -22.45
N VAL A 33 12.28 26.56 -21.79
CA VAL A 33 10.86 26.20 -21.85
C VAL A 33 10.03 27.28 -21.15
N ALA A 34 9.16 27.94 -21.88
CA ALA A 34 8.26 28.97 -21.33
C ALA A 34 6.98 28.37 -20.74
N SER A 35 6.40 27.41 -21.45
CA SER A 35 5.19 26.69 -21.04
C SER A 35 5.10 25.34 -21.71
N ILE A 36 4.43 24.40 -21.05
CA ILE A 36 4.11 23.07 -21.57
C ILE A 36 2.59 22.94 -21.61
N GLU A 37 2.03 22.78 -22.82
CA GLU A 37 0.61 22.58 -23.05
C GLU A 37 0.35 21.13 -23.47
N THR A 38 -0.45 20.41 -22.70
CA THR A 38 -0.86 19.04 -22.97
C THR A 38 -2.32 19.00 -23.34
N ASN A 39 -2.65 18.45 -24.52
CA ASN A 39 -4.02 18.38 -25.03
C ASN A 39 -4.39 16.93 -25.34
N GLY A 40 -5.65 16.58 -25.12
CA GLY A 40 -6.22 15.27 -25.50
C GLY A 40 -5.97 14.14 -24.50
N ILE A 41 -5.27 14.39 -23.38
CA ILE A 41 -5.00 13.41 -22.34
C ILE A 41 -6.23 13.25 -21.44
N LYS A 42 -6.76 12.01 -21.37
CA LYS A 42 -7.92 11.64 -20.56
C LYS A 42 -7.65 10.41 -19.68
N ALA A 43 -6.76 9.51 -20.14
CA ALA A 43 -6.45 8.26 -19.46
C ALA A 43 -5.58 8.45 -18.23
N PHE A 44 -4.87 9.56 -18.15
CA PHE A 44 -3.97 9.90 -17.06
C PHE A 44 -4.40 11.18 -16.37
N ASP A 45 -4.13 11.25 -15.09
CA ASP A 45 -4.27 12.45 -14.32
C ASP A 45 -3.17 13.48 -14.72
N LYS A 46 -3.55 14.75 -14.72
CA LYS A 46 -2.67 15.83 -15.19
C LYS A 46 -1.39 15.96 -14.37
N ASP A 47 -1.49 15.80 -13.05
CA ASP A 47 -0.35 15.95 -12.14
C ASP A 47 0.66 14.80 -12.35
N GLY A 48 0.17 13.59 -12.62
CA GLY A 48 0.99 12.41 -12.96
C GLY A 48 1.77 12.61 -14.26
N VAL A 49 1.11 13.16 -15.29
CA VAL A 49 1.76 13.48 -16.59
C VAL A 49 2.82 14.56 -16.42
N GLU A 50 2.51 15.64 -15.70
CA GLU A 50 3.48 16.71 -15.45
C GLU A 50 4.70 16.20 -14.67
N LYS A 51 4.48 15.30 -13.70
CA LYS A 51 5.59 14.65 -12.98
C LYS A 51 6.46 13.82 -13.90
N SER A 52 5.87 12.97 -14.74
CA SER A 52 6.61 12.15 -15.71
C SER A 52 7.43 12.99 -16.68
N LEU A 53 6.86 14.09 -17.19
CA LEU A 53 7.56 15.02 -18.06
C LEU A 53 8.75 15.68 -17.34
N ARG A 54 8.57 16.05 -16.09
CA ARG A 54 9.62 16.63 -15.23
C ARG A 54 10.76 15.64 -14.96
N ASP A 55 10.43 14.38 -14.73
CA ASP A 55 11.41 13.31 -14.46
C ASP A 55 12.32 13.04 -15.67
N VAL A 56 11.82 13.17 -16.89
CA VAL A 56 12.62 13.09 -18.12
C VAL A 56 13.36 14.39 -18.47
N GLY A 57 13.18 15.44 -17.64
CA GLY A 57 13.87 16.72 -17.77
C GLY A 57 13.10 17.81 -18.52
N LEU A 58 11.85 17.54 -18.93
CA LEU A 58 10.97 18.53 -19.58
C LEU A 58 10.13 19.25 -18.53
N ALA A 59 10.52 20.48 -18.16
CA ALA A 59 9.80 21.30 -17.20
C ALA A 59 9.93 22.79 -17.57
N GLU A 60 8.96 23.59 -17.15
CA GLU A 60 9.00 25.04 -17.32
C GLU A 60 10.24 25.64 -16.65
N GLY A 61 10.86 26.61 -17.31
CA GLY A 61 12.11 27.26 -16.88
C GLY A 61 13.38 26.44 -17.12
N ARG A 62 13.28 25.19 -17.57
CA ARG A 62 14.44 24.37 -17.95
C ARG A 62 14.91 24.68 -19.36
N ILE A 63 16.17 24.40 -19.63
CA ILE A 63 16.77 24.53 -20.95
C ILE A 63 16.15 23.48 -21.86
N PHE A 64 15.72 23.93 -23.04
CA PHE A 64 15.15 23.05 -24.05
C PHE A 64 16.21 22.44 -24.93
N ASP A 65 16.14 21.13 -25.08
CA ASP A 65 16.86 20.36 -26.06
C ASP A 65 15.89 19.45 -26.81
N HIS A 66 16.04 19.29 -28.08
CA HIS A 66 15.17 18.47 -28.92
C HIS A 66 15.15 17.00 -28.46
N SER A 67 16.29 16.51 -27.97
CA SER A 67 16.41 15.16 -27.41
C SER A 67 15.57 14.96 -26.13
N ILE A 68 15.31 16.02 -25.36
CA ILE A 68 14.42 15.95 -24.19
C ILE A 68 12.97 15.77 -24.65
N LEU A 69 12.58 16.47 -25.71
CA LEU A 69 11.24 16.35 -26.28
C LEU A 69 10.99 14.94 -26.85
N GLU A 70 11.98 14.37 -27.55
CA GLU A 70 11.91 12.99 -28.05
C GLU A 70 11.80 11.97 -26.90
N ARG A 71 12.56 12.15 -25.82
CA ARG A 71 12.45 11.31 -24.63
C ARG A 71 11.10 11.43 -23.96
N ALA A 72 10.54 12.65 -23.91
CA ALA A 72 9.20 12.88 -23.35
C ALA A 72 8.13 12.17 -24.20
N ASP A 73 8.22 12.23 -25.55
CA ASP A 73 7.34 11.51 -26.47
C ASP A 73 7.41 9.99 -26.22
N GLN A 74 8.63 9.44 -26.16
CA GLN A 74 8.85 8.01 -25.94
C GLN A 74 8.35 7.55 -24.57
N GLU A 75 8.55 8.36 -23.51
CA GLU A 75 8.08 8.05 -22.17
C GLU A 75 6.56 8.07 -22.10
N LEU A 76 5.90 9.09 -22.63
CA LEU A 76 4.45 9.14 -22.73
C LEU A 76 3.90 7.97 -23.54
N ARG A 77 4.48 7.68 -24.70
CA ARG A 77 4.09 6.54 -25.53
C ARG A 77 4.23 5.23 -24.78
N ARG A 78 5.31 5.03 -24.03
CA ARG A 78 5.52 3.85 -23.19
C ARG A 78 4.42 3.72 -22.14
N GLN A 79 4.06 4.83 -21.47
CA GLN A 79 2.99 4.84 -20.47
C GLN A 79 1.64 4.49 -21.08
N TYR A 80 1.30 5.04 -22.24
CA TYR A 80 0.08 4.68 -22.97
C TYR A 80 0.05 3.21 -23.38
N LEU A 81 1.16 2.70 -23.90
CA LEU A 81 1.26 1.28 -24.27
C LEU A 81 1.12 0.35 -23.06
N SER A 82 1.69 0.72 -21.90
CA SER A 82 1.54 -0.08 -20.67
C SER A 82 0.10 -0.11 -20.14
N GLN A 83 -0.69 0.92 -20.46
CA GLN A 83 -2.13 0.97 -20.14
C GLN A 83 -3.04 0.41 -21.24
N GLY A 84 -2.45 -0.19 -22.29
CA GLY A 84 -3.20 -0.83 -23.36
C GLY A 84 -3.64 0.07 -24.51
N TYR A 85 -3.15 1.30 -24.61
CA TYR A 85 -3.49 2.22 -25.70
C TYR A 85 -2.53 2.05 -26.89
N TYR A 86 -2.67 0.97 -27.64
CA TYR A 86 -1.80 0.66 -28.80
C TYR A 86 -2.09 1.55 -30.02
N GLY A 87 -3.21 2.24 -30.02
CA GLY A 87 -3.60 3.20 -31.07
C GLY A 87 -3.13 4.62 -30.85
N VAL A 88 -2.47 4.92 -29.71
CA VAL A 88 -2.09 6.27 -29.36
C VAL A 88 -1.21 6.95 -30.42
N ASP A 89 -1.59 8.17 -30.80
CA ASP A 89 -0.81 9.06 -31.65
C ASP A 89 -0.43 10.33 -30.86
N ILE A 90 0.87 10.52 -30.66
CA ILE A 90 1.42 11.64 -29.89
C ILE A 90 2.18 12.55 -30.86
N LYS A 91 1.78 13.81 -30.90
CA LYS A 91 2.42 14.84 -31.72
C LYS A 91 2.97 15.94 -30.82
N THR A 92 4.28 16.04 -30.81
CA THR A 92 4.99 17.06 -30.05
C THR A 92 5.47 18.17 -30.98
N SER A 93 5.38 19.40 -30.52
CA SER A 93 5.89 20.57 -31.25
C SER A 93 6.50 21.60 -30.31
N ALA A 94 7.56 22.24 -30.77
CA ALA A 94 8.23 23.33 -30.07
C ALA A 94 8.09 24.62 -30.89
N THR A 95 7.36 25.60 -30.37
CA THR A 95 7.14 26.89 -31.02
C THR A 95 8.05 27.94 -30.40
N PRO A 96 8.94 28.57 -31.19
CA PRO A 96 9.79 29.66 -30.70
C PRO A 96 8.95 30.85 -30.23
N LEU A 97 9.38 31.46 -29.12
CA LEU A 97 8.82 32.67 -28.55
C LEU A 97 9.94 33.75 -28.42
N GLU A 98 9.52 34.98 -28.14
CA GLU A 98 10.47 36.06 -27.86
C GLU A 98 11.35 35.73 -26.63
N ARG A 99 12.55 36.39 -26.60
CA ARG A 99 13.55 36.26 -25.52
C ARG A 99 14.12 34.85 -25.37
N ASN A 100 14.44 34.21 -26.49
CA ASN A 100 15.05 32.86 -26.54
C ASN A 100 14.29 31.82 -25.68
N ARG A 101 12.96 31.76 -25.85
CA ARG A 101 12.07 30.81 -25.18
C ARG A 101 11.31 29.98 -26.20
N VAL A 102 10.79 28.81 -25.71
CA VAL A 102 9.97 27.93 -26.54
C VAL A 102 8.71 27.55 -25.76
N ARG A 103 7.60 27.44 -26.48
CA ARG A 103 6.40 26.75 -25.99
C ARG A 103 6.38 25.35 -26.52
N ILE A 104 6.19 24.38 -25.64
CA ILE A 104 6.02 22.97 -26.01
C ILE A 104 4.54 22.67 -26.03
N THR A 105 4.07 22.11 -27.14
CA THR A 105 2.69 21.62 -27.25
C THR A 105 2.73 20.13 -27.53
N ILE A 106 2.07 19.34 -26.67
CA ILE A 106 1.92 17.89 -26.77
C ILE A 106 0.44 17.59 -27.03
N ASN A 107 0.14 17.17 -28.24
CA ASN A 107 -1.22 16.77 -28.61
C ASN A 107 -1.28 15.24 -28.65
N VAL A 108 -2.18 14.67 -27.89
CA VAL A 108 -2.37 13.21 -27.77
C VAL A 108 -3.73 12.86 -28.32
N ASP A 109 -3.75 11.95 -29.27
CA ASP A 109 -4.94 11.22 -29.65
C ASP A 109 -4.82 9.81 -29.06
N GLU A 110 -5.51 9.57 -27.97
CA GLU A 110 -5.40 8.31 -27.21
C GLU A 110 -5.93 7.10 -28.00
N GLY A 111 -6.88 7.34 -28.89
CA GLY A 111 -7.63 6.25 -29.52
C GLY A 111 -8.48 5.48 -28.50
N ALA A 112 -8.85 4.27 -28.87
CA ALA A 112 -9.51 3.33 -27.95
C ALA A 112 -8.46 2.47 -27.23
N ALA A 113 -8.69 2.20 -25.95
CA ALA A 113 -7.90 1.19 -25.23
C ALA A 113 -8.09 -0.17 -25.89
N SER A 114 -7.00 -0.88 -26.13
CA SER A 114 -7.04 -2.18 -26.79
C SER A 114 -7.46 -3.28 -25.82
N SER A 115 -8.52 -3.98 -26.16
CA SER A 115 -9.06 -5.05 -25.34
C SER A 115 -8.65 -6.43 -25.88
N ILE A 116 -8.51 -7.38 -24.96
CA ILE A 116 -8.22 -8.76 -25.29
C ILE A 116 -9.51 -9.40 -25.86
N LYS A 117 -9.46 -9.72 -27.12
CA LYS A 117 -10.57 -10.37 -27.82
C LYS A 117 -10.60 -11.86 -27.58
N GLN A 118 -9.41 -12.48 -27.52
CA GLN A 118 -9.26 -13.92 -27.34
C GLN A 118 -7.91 -14.26 -26.70
N ILE A 119 -7.96 -15.20 -25.74
CA ILE A 119 -6.79 -15.88 -25.18
C ILE A 119 -6.89 -17.34 -25.59
N ARG A 120 -5.89 -17.83 -26.30
CA ARG A 120 -5.85 -19.21 -26.80
C ARG A 120 -4.66 -19.95 -26.20
N PHE A 121 -4.95 -21.12 -25.61
CA PHE A 121 -3.92 -22.04 -25.15
C PHE A 121 -3.73 -23.14 -26.23
N VAL A 122 -2.49 -23.57 -26.40
CA VAL A 122 -2.12 -24.65 -27.34
C VAL A 122 -1.15 -25.57 -26.61
N GLY A 123 -1.47 -26.88 -26.63
CA GLY A 123 -0.68 -27.92 -25.95
C GLY A 123 -1.21 -28.28 -24.56
N ASN A 124 -2.24 -27.60 -24.08
CA ASN A 124 -2.97 -27.99 -22.87
C ASN A 124 -3.87 -29.17 -23.15
N THR A 125 -3.68 -30.27 -22.42
CA THR A 125 -4.42 -31.54 -22.57
C THR A 125 -5.02 -31.99 -21.25
N VAL A 126 -4.47 -31.54 -20.14
CA VAL A 126 -4.86 -31.91 -18.76
C VAL A 126 -5.90 -30.96 -18.22
N PHE A 127 -5.67 -29.66 -18.38
CA PHE A 127 -6.59 -28.62 -17.92
C PHE A 127 -7.24 -27.92 -19.10
N ASP A 128 -8.54 -27.62 -18.96
CA ASP A 128 -9.28 -26.92 -19.99
C ASP A 128 -8.81 -25.46 -20.13
N SER A 129 -8.96 -24.89 -21.33
CA SER A 129 -8.54 -23.48 -21.57
C SER A 129 -9.28 -22.49 -20.70
N ASP A 130 -10.53 -22.76 -20.34
CA ASP A 130 -11.31 -21.89 -19.43
C ASP A 130 -10.75 -21.93 -18.01
N GLU A 131 -10.36 -23.11 -17.52
CA GLU A 131 -9.73 -23.28 -16.19
C GLU A 131 -8.39 -22.53 -16.12
N LEU A 132 -7.57 -22.61 -17.17
CA LEU A 132 -6.32 -21.87 -17.26
C LEU A 132 -6.53 -20.36 -17.34
N ALA A 133 -7.54 -19.92 -18.09
CA ALA A 133 -7.90 -18.51 -18.19
C ALA A 133 -8.39 -17.92 -16.84
N ASP A 134 -9.05 -18.73 -16.02
CA ASP A 134 -9.51 -18.31 -14.69
C ASP A 134 -8.36 -18.09 -13.70
N GLN A 135 -7.18 -18.70 -13.92
CA GLN A 135 -5.97 -18.44 -13.14
C GLN A 135 -5.33 -17.08 -13.48
N MET A 136 -5.65 -16.50 -14.64
CA MET A 136 -5.04 -15.26 -15.11
C MET A 136 -5.75 -14.02 -14.57
N GLN A 137 -5.01 -12.94 -14.40
CA GLN A 137 -5.58 -11.61 -14.14
C GLN A 137 -6.18 -11.02 -15.42
N LEU A 138 -5.53 -11.26 -16.57
CA LEU A 138 -6.06 -10.87 -17.87
C LEU A 138 -7.23 -11.79 -18.26
N SER A 139 -8.24 -11.22 -18.88
CA SER A 139 -9.40 -11.97 -19.35
C SER A 139 -9.88 -11.46 -20.71
N GLU A 140 -10.59 -12.30 -21.44
CA GLU A 140 -11.28 -11.88 -22.65
C GLU A 140 -12.33 -10.81 -22.35
N HIS A 141 -12.57 -9.95 -23.33
CA HIS A 141 -13.56 -8.89 -23.21
C HIS A 141 -14.96 -9.48 -23.04
N LYS A 142 -15.60 -9.22 -21.90
CA LYS A 142 -16.99 -9.57 -21.56
C LYS A 142 -17.74 -8.28 -21.20
N TRP A 143 -19.07 -8.30 -21.26
CA TRP A 143 -19.88 -7.13 -20.90
C TRP A 143 -19.61 -6.61 -19.46
N SER A 144 -19.16 -7.49 -18.55
CA SER A 144 -18.77 -7.16 -17.17
C SER A 144 -17.38 -6.50 -17.06
N SER A 145 -16.58 -6.50 -18.13
CA SER A 145 -15.20 -5.96 -18.16
C SER A 145 -15.18 -4.43 -17.95
N PHE A 146 -16.32 -3.75 -18.18
CA PHE A 146 -16.48 -2.32 -17.89
C PHE A 146 -16.12 -1.94 -16.44
N TYR A 147 -16.40 -2.84 -15.47
CA TYR A 147 -16.05 -2.61 -14.07
C TYR A 147 -14.65 -3.10 -13.70
N THR A 148 -14.21 -4.23 -14.26
CA THR A 148 -12.99 -4.93 -13.81
C THR A 148 -11.73 -4.49 -14.53
N LYS A 149 -11.85 -3.95 -15.77
CA LYS A 149 -10.73 -3.59 -16.67
C LYS A 149 -9.69 -4.72 -16.83
N ARG A 150 -10.10 -5.99 -16.65
CA ARG A 150 -9.24 -7.16 -16.80
C ARG A 150 -8.95 -7.49 -18.25
N ASP A 151 -9.75 -6.99 -19.16
CA ASP A 151 -9.61 -7.12 -20.61
C ASP A 151 -8.62 -6.14 -21.24
N LEU A 152 -8.10 -5.16 -20.46
CA LEU A 152 -7.08 -4.26 -20.93
C LEU A 152 -5.71 -4.94 -20.90
N TYR A 153 -5.13 -5.13 -22.07
CA TYR A 153 -3.84 -5.79 -22.22
C TYR A 153 -2.71 -4.95 -21.62
N SER A 154 -1.86 -5.61 -20.83
CA SER A 154 -0.58 -5.08 -20.36
C SER A 154 0.46 -6.19 -20.45
N ARG A 155 1.66 -5.85 -20.91
CA ARG A 155 2.77 -6.79 -21.03
C ARG A 155 3.22 -7.29 -19.65
N GLU A 156 3.21 -6.41 -18.66
CA GLU A 156 3.57 -6.73 -17.28
C GLU A 156 2.57 -7.69 -16.65
N LYS A 157 1.26 -7.46 -16.86
CA LYS A 157 0.20 -8.39 -16.41
C LYS A 157 0.33 -9.75 -17.07
N LEU A 158 0.57 -9.78 -18.39
CA LEU A 158 0.77 -11.05 -19.09
C LEU A 158 1.98 -11.81 -18.55
N ALA A 159 3.10 -11.12 -18.28
CA ALA A 159 4.26 -11.77 -17.67
C ALA A 159 3.95 -12.35 -16.28
N ALA A 160 3.21 -11.63 -15.45
CA ALA A 160 2.75 -12.12 -14.16
C ALA A 160 1.80 -13.31 -14.30
N ASP A 161 0.88 -13.26 -15.26
CA ASP A 161 -0.06 -14.35 -15.53
C ASP A 161 0.66 -15.64 -16.00
N LEU A 162 1.72 -15.52 -16.78
CA LEU A 162 2.53 -16.67 -17.18
C LEU A 162 3.24 -17.33 -15.99
N GLU A 163 3.71 -16.54 -15.01
CA GLU A 163 4.27 -17.09 -13.77
C GLU A 163 3.18 -17.69 -12.87
N THR A 164 1.97 -17.13 -12.87
CA THR A 164 0.82 -17.72 -12.17
C THR A 164 0.44 -19.06 -12.77
N LEU A 165 0.40 -19.18 -14.09
CA LEU A 165 0.16 -20.46 -14.77
C LEU A 165 1.24 -21.48 -14.45
N ARG A 166 2.54 -21.08 -14.44
CA ARG A 166 3.64 -21.96 -14.04
C ARG A 166 3.45 -22.46 -12.62
N SER A 167 3.15 -21.57 -11.69
CA SER A 167 2.90 -21.93 -10.28
C SER A 167 1.69 -22.86 -10.16
N PHE A 168 0.60 -22.59 -10.89
CA PHE A 168 -0.58 -23.44 -10.90
C PHE A 168 -0.24 -24.88 -11.31
N TYR A 169 0.46 -25.06 -12.45
CA TYR A 169 0.86 -26.40 -12.90
C TYR A 169 1.81 -27.09 -11.92
N GLN A 170 2.78 -26.37 -11.37
CA GLN A 170 3.72 -26.91 -10.38
C GLN A 170 3.03 -27.29 -9.07
N ASN A 171 1.98 -26.56 -8.67
CA ASN A 171 1.16 -26.92 -7.52
C ASN A 171 0.28 -28.15 -7.75
N GLN A 172 0.02 -28.49 -9.02
CA GLN A 172 -0.70 -29.69 -9.44
C GLN A 172 0.24 -30.87 -9.81
N GLY A 173 1.54 -30.73 -9.52
CA GLY A 173 2.51 -31.80 -9.74
C GLY A 173 3.24 -31.79 -11.09
N TYR A 174 2.98 -30.84 -11.95
CA TYR A 174 3.60 -30.74 -13.28
C TYR A 174 4.92 -29.97 -13.22
N LEU A 175 5.95 -30.61 -12.69
CA LEU A 175 7.27 -30.00 -12.45
C LEU A 175 7.94 -29.52 -13.75
N ASP A 176 7.76 -30.27 -14.86
CA ASP A 176 8.35 -30.00 -16.17
C ASP A 176 7.55 -29.00 -17.00
N PHE A 177 6.49 -28.40 -16.44
CA PHE A 177 5.68 -27.42 -17.15
C PHE A 177 6.53 -26.25 -17.64
N LYS A 178 6.34 -25.89 -18.88
CA LYS A 178 6.97 -24.72 -19.50
C LYS A 178 6.05 -24.05 -20.50
N VAL A 179 6.20 -22.75 -20.59
CA VAL A 179 5.63 -21.95 -21.66
C VAL A 179 6.65 -21.91 -22.81
N ASP A 180 6.35 -22.54 -23.92
CA ASP A 180 7.26 -22.64 -25.06
C ASP A 180 7.33 -21.32 -25.84
N SER A 181 6.20 -20.68 -26.06
CA SER A 181 6.12 -19.36 -26.73
C SER A 181 4.82 -18.63 -26.42
N VAL A 182 4.88 -17.31 -26.46
CA VAL A 182 3.70 -16.45 -26.36
C VAL A 182 3.66 -15.52 -27.56
N GLN A 183 2.55 -15.53 -28.28
CA GLN A 183 2.32 -14.69 -29.44
C GLN A 183 1.20 -13.70 -29.14
N VAL A 184 1.51 -12.42 -29.25
CA VAL A 184 0.53 -11.33 -29.10
C VAL A 184 0.38 -10.65 -30.45
N SER A 185 -0.81 -10.66 -30.99
CA SER A 185 -1.14 -9.99 -32.26
C SER A 185 -2.20 -8.92 -32.04
N VAL A 186 -1.95 -7.74 -32.62
CA VAL A 186 -2.87 -6.62 -32.61
C VAL A 186 -3.59 -6.55 -33.94
N ALA A 187 -4.91 -6.50 -33.92
CA ALA A 187 -5.70 -6.36 -35.14
C ALA A 187 -5.42 -5.03 -35.86
N PRO A 188 -5.71 -4.92 -37.17
CA PRO A 188 -5.49 -3.68 -37.93
C PRO A 188 -6.24 -2.46 -37.38
N ASN A 189 -7.37 -2.67 -36.67
CA ASN A 189 -8.15 -1.62 -35.99
C ASN A 189 -7.45 -1.10 -34.72
N LYS A 190 -6.35 -1.72 -34.27
CA LYS A 190 -5.58 -1.43 -33.05
C LYS A 190 -6.40 -1.47 -31.74
N SER A 191 -7.63 -1.98 -31.79
CA SER A 191 -8.51 -2.12 -30.63
C SER A 191 -8.60 -3.55 -30.10
N ASP A 192 -8.35 -4.56 -30.95
CA ASP A 192 -8.49 -5.96 -30.61
C ASP A 192 -7.13 -6.65 -30.51
N ILE A 193 -6.91 -7.36 -29.41
CA ILE A 193 -5.68 -8.12 -29.14
C ILE A 193 -6.02 -9.60 -29.04
N PHE A 194 -5.18 -10.41 -29.67
CA PHE A 194 -5.24 -11.87 -29.62
C PHE A 194 -3.96 -12.39 -29.00
N ILE A 195 -4.09 -13.24 -27.99
CA ILE A 195 -2.97 -13.86 -27.27
C ILE A 195 -3.01 -15.35 -27.52
N THR A 196 -1.91 -15.94 -27.99
CA THR A 196 -1.74 -17.38 -28.07
C THR A 196 -0.57 -17.80 -27.21
N ILE A 197 -0.84 -18.72 -26.27
CA ILE A 197 0.13 -19.24 -25.31
C ILE A 197 0.34 -20.72 -25.65
N ASN A 198 1.56 -21.06 -26.10
CA ASN A 198 1.94 -22.43 -26.36
C ASN A 198 2.62 -23.00 -25.12
N VAL A 199 2.11 -24.14 -24.64
CA VAL A 199 2.59 -24.79 -23.42
C VAL A 199 2.96 -26.24 -23.65
N THR A 200 3.91 -26.72 -22.86
CA THR A 200 4.20 -28.15 -22.70
C THR A 200 3.97 -28.48 -21.22
N GLU A 201 2.97 -29.34 -20.96
CA GLU A 201 2.53 -29.65 -19.58
C GLU A 201 3.51 -30.54 -18.84
N GLY A 202 4.17 -31.48 -19.55
CA GLY A 202 5.03 -32.46 -18.94
C GLY A 202 4.24 -33.62 -18.29
N LYS A 203 4.86 -34.26 -17.31
CA LYS A 203 4.26 -35.35 -16.52
C LYS A 203 3.89 -34.85 -15.14
N GLN A 204 2.89 -35.49 -14.55
CA GLN A 204 2.54 -35.26 -13.15
C GLN A 204 3.44 -36.13 -12.26
N TYR A 205 4.13 -35.51 -11.30
CA TYR A 205 5.01 -36.17 -10.36
C TYR A 205 4.39 -36.31 -8.98
N THR A 206 4.73 -37.42 -8.32
CA THR A 206 4.46 -37.64 -6.91
C THR A 206 5.72 -37.50 -6.08
N VAL A 207 5.61 -37.14 -4.82
CA VAL A 207 6.73 -37.05 -3.87
C VAL A 207 7.02 -38.46 -3.33
N ASN A 208 8.24 -38.97 -3.58
CA ASN A 208 8.67 -40.24 -3.01
C ASN A 208 9.32 -40.05 -1.63
N ASP A 209 10.20 -39.06 -1.50
CA ASP A 209 10.89 -38.77 -0.25
C ASP A 209 11.34 -37.31 -0.20
N ILE A 210 11.38 -36.73 1.02
CA ILE A 210 11.95 -35.40 1.28
C ILE A 210 13.05 -35.57 2.31
N THR A 211 14.28 -35.24 1.93
CA THR A 211 15.46 -35.31 2.78
C THR A 211 16.04 -33.94 3.07
N LEU A 212 16.58 -33.78 4.28
CA LEU A 212 17.32 -32.60 4.67
C LEU A 212 18.79 -32.79 4.37
N GLY A 213 19.40 -31.78 3.75
CA GLY A 213 20.85 -31.73 3.47
C GLY A 213 21.42 -30.39 3.92
N GLY A 214 22.74 -30.27 3.91
CA GLY A 214 23.45 -29.04 4.33
C GLY A 214 23.78 -29.02 5.82
N ASP A 215 23.90 -27.81 6.40
CA ASP A 215 24.27 -27.60 7.80
C ASP A 215 23.07 -27.26 8.67
N MET A 216 22.68 -28.20 9.54
CA MET A 216 21.56 -28.03 10.48
C MET A 216 22.00 -27.43 11.82
N LEU A 217 23.28 -27.15 12.03
CA LEU A 217 23.81 -26.61 13.29
C LEU A 217 23.43 -27.46 14.53
N GLY A 218 23.15 -28.76 14.35
CA GLY A 218 22.66 -29.64 15.41
C GLY A 218 21.19 -29.51 15.79
N LEU A 219 20.40 -28.80 14.98
CA LEU A 219 18.95 -28.59 15.18
C LEU A 219 18.11 -29.64 14.45
N ASP A 220 18.69 -30.77 14.05
CA ASP A 220 18.00 -31.82 13.29
C ASP A 220 16.67 -32.25 13.90
N ASP A 221 16.63 -32.43 15.23
CA ASP A 221 15.43 -32.88 15.93
C ASP A 221 14.33 -31.83 15.99
N GLU A 222 14.67 -30.52 15.82
CA GLU A 222 13.72 -29.43 15.78
C GLU A 222 13.23 -29.14 14.34
N ILE A 223 14.05 -29.45 13.32
CA ILE A 223 13.77 -29.17 11.93
C ILE A 223 13.02 -30.32 11.26
N LYS A 224 13.38 -31.57 11.54
CA LYS A 224 12.70 -32.77 10.98
C LYS A 224 11.18 -32.75 11.11
N PRO A 225 10.59 -32.36 12.25
CA PRO A 225 9.13 -32.30 12.39
C PRO A 225 8.47 -31.21 11.54
N LEU A 226 9.23 -30.24 10.99
CA LEU A 226 8.71 -29.18 10.10
C LEU A 226 8.57 -29.67 8.66
N VAL A 227 9.18 -30.82 8.32
CA VAL A 227 9.06 -31.45 7.00
C VAL A 227 7.88 -32.41 7.04
N ILE A 228 6.70 -31.91 6.65
CA ILE A 228 5.44 -32.65 6.69
C ILE A 228 5.05 -33.05 5.27
N PHE A 229 5.15 -34.34 4.94
CA PHE A 229 4.70 -34.90 3.68
C PHE A 229 4.26 -36.35 3.84
N GLU A 230 3.47 -36.85 2.87
CA GLU A 230 3.11 -38.27 2.78
C GLU A 230 3.74 -38.86 1.49
N PRO A 231 4.49 -39.97 1.59
CA PRO A 231 5.04 -40.62 0.41
C PRO A 231 3.95 -41.01 -0.59
N GLY A 232 4.10 -40.58 -1.85
CA GLY A 232 3.12 -40.81 -2.91
C GLY A 232 2.10 -39.69 -3.09
N GLU A 233 2.10 -38.63 -2.28
CA GLU A 233 1.29 -37.45 -2.55
C GLU A 233 1.76 -36.71 -3.82
N ILE A 234 0.85 -36.01 -4.47
CA ILE A 234 1.18 -35.20 -5.65
C ILE A 234 2.15 -34.07 -5.25
N TYR A 235 3.18 -33.87 -6.06
CA TYR A 235 4.11 -32.76 -5.86
C TYR A 235 3.35 -31.43 -5.88
N ASN A 236 3.63 -30.57 -4.90
CA ASN A 236 3.04 -29.26 -4.80
C ASN A 236 4.14 -28.24 -4.42
N ALA A 237 4.45 -27.31 -5.35
CA ALA A 237 5.52 -26.35 -5.19
C ALA A 237 5.24 -25.37 -4.05
N GLU A 238 4.01 -24.94 -3.85
CA GLU A 238 3.60 -24.02 -2.80
C GLU A 238 3.86 -24.62 -1.42
N ARG A 239 3.46 -25.88 -1.23
CA ARG A 239 3.66 -26.62 0.02
C ARG A 239 5.15 -26.83 0.32
N ILE A 240 5.99 -27.11 -0.70
CA ILE A 240 7.44 -27.19 -0.54
C ILE A 240 8.01 -25.83 -0.14
N ASN A 241 7.55 -24.74 -0.77
CA ASN A 241 7.99 -23.39 -0.43
C ASN A 241 7.55 -22.97 0.99
N GLU A 242 6.38 -23.37 1.45
CA GLU A 242 5.93 -23.16 2.83
C GLU A 242 6.82 -23.88 3.85
N MET A 243 7.19 -25.14 3.57
CA MET A 243 8.13 -25.90 4.40
C MET A 243 9.50 -25.22 4.44
N THR A 244 10.05 -24.83 3.29
CA THR A 244 11.34 -24.14 3.23
C THR A 244 11.31 -22.84 4.01
N LYS A 245 10.24 -22.06 3.87
CA LYS A 245 10.04 -20.81 4.61
C LYS A 245 9.97 -21.05 6.12
N THR A 246 9.25 -22.07 6.55
CA THR A 246 9.13 -22.41 7.98
C THR A 246 10.50 -22.77 8.57
N ILE A 247 11.33 -23.51 7.81
CA ILE A 247 12.70 -23.84 8.23
C ILE A 247 13.57 -22.57 8.28
N VAL A 248 13.51 -21.72 7.27
CA VAL A 248 14.23 -20.43 7.24
C VAL A 248 13.81 -19.55 8.43
N ASP A 249 12.52 -19.43 8.72
CA ASP A 249 11.99 -18.65 9.83
C ASP A 249 12.54 -19.18 11.17
N LYS A 250 12.67 -20.50 11.33
CA LYS A 250 13.27 -21.11 12.51
C LYS A 250 14.73 -20.70 12.71
N PHE A 251 15.55 -20.76 11.66
CA PHE A 251 16.96 -20.31 11.72
C PHE A 251 17.04 -18.80 11.94
N SER A 252 16.18 -18.02 11.29
CA SER A 252 16.15 -16.58 11.41
C SER A 252 15.79 -16.13 12.83
N ALA A 253 14.89 -16.83 13.52
CA ALA A 253 14.58 -16.58 14.93
C ALA A 253 15.75 -16.86 15.87
N LEU A 254 16.71 -17.71 15.45
CA LEU A 254 17.94 -18.03 16.20
C LEU A 254 19.12 -17.12 15.87
N GLY A 255 18.91 -16.10 15.02
CA GLY A 255 19.93 -15.11 14.67
C GLY A 255 20.57 -15.28 13.28
N TYR A 256 20.17 -16.28 12.51
CA TYR A 256 20.70 -16.52 11.17
C TYR A 256 19.89 -15.74 10.12
N ALA A 257 20.11 -14.43 10.06
CA ALA A 257 19.31 -13.49 9.27
C ALA A 257 19.26 -13.79 7.75
N PHE A 258 20.25 -14.50 7.25
CA PHE A 258 20.40 -14.84 5.82
C PHE A 258 20.36 -16.34 5.56
N ALA A 259 19.74 -17.10 6.47
CA ALA A 259 19.53 -18.52 6.25
C ALA A 259 18.76 -18.75 4.95
N THR A 260 19.18 -19.73 4.17
CA THR A 260 18.50 -20.14 2.95
C THR A 260 18.24 -21.64 2.98
N VAL A 261 17.10 -22.03 2.42
CA VAL A 261 16.76 -23.44 2.19
C VAL A 261 16.37 -23.57 0.73
N THR A 262 17.17 -24.34 0.00
CA THR A 262 16.95 -24.52 -1.44
C THR A 262 16.35 -25.90 -1.68
N PRO A 263 15.09 -25.98 -2.19
CA PRO A 263 14.50 -27.24 -2.59
C PRO A 263 15.10 -27.69 -3.92
N ASN A 264 15.60 -28.92 -3.96
CA ASN A 264 16.14 -29.53 -5.16
C ASN A 264 15.36 -30.82 -5.48
N PRO A 265 14.31 -30.74 -6.35
CA PRO A 265 13.58 -31.91 -6.81
C PRO A 265 14.43 -32.71 -7.80
N VAL A 266 14.60 -34.00 -7.53
CA VAL A 266 15.37 -34.94 -8.35
C VAL A 266 14.42 -36.02 -8.85
N PRO A 267 14.05 -36.02 -10.15
CA PRO A 267 13.20 -37.06 -10.74
C PRO A 267 13.85 -38.44 -10.62
N ILE A 268 13.04 -39.46 -10.32
CA ILE A 268 13.50 -40.84 -10.24
C ILE A 268 13.39 -41.46 -11.64
N GLU A 269 14.49 -41.98 -12.13
CA GLU A 269 14.52 -42.59 -13.47
C GLU A 269 13.53 -43.76 -13.58
N GLY A 270 12.70 -43.73 -14.62
CA GLY A 270 11.69 -44.73 -14.90
C GLY A 270 10.43 -44.68 -14.01
N LYS A 271 10.27 -43.66 -13.17
CA LYS A 271 9.07 -43.43 -12.35
C LYS A 271 8.60 -41.98 -12.47
N ASP A 272 7.29 -41.76 -12.40
CA ASP A 272 6.71 -40.42 -12.34
C ASP A 272 6.69 -39.95 -10.85
N ALA A 273 7.90 -39.93 -10.24
CA ALA A 273 8.09 -39.58 -8.84
C ALA A 273 9.40 -38.79 -8.67
N VAL A 274 9.46 -37.94 -7.66
CA VAL A 274 10.62 -37.11 -7.32
C VAL A 274 11.04 -37.32 -5.88
N ASN A 275 12.36 -37.33 -5.65
CA ASN A 275 12.94 -37.09 -4.34
C ASN A 275 13.27 -35.62 -4.22
N ILE A 276 13.00 -35.01 -3.08
CA ILE A 276 13.29 -33.59 -2.84
C ILE A 276 14.38 -33.50 -1.77
N VAL A 277 15.48 -32.82 -2.10
CA VAL A 277 16.53 -32.52 -1.15
C VAL A 277 16.41 -31.06 -0.74
N LEU A 278 16.03 -30.79 0.51
CA LEU A 278 16.03 -29.44 1.08
C LEU A 278 17.43 -29.13 1.60
N THR A 279 18.21 -28.40 0.82
CA THR A 279 19.57 -28.03 1.20
C THR A 279 19.55 -26.77 2.05
N VAL A 280 19.92 -26.90 3.32
CA VAL A 280 19.96 -25.82 4.30
C VAL A 280 21.35 -25.20 4.33
N ASP A 281 21.41 -23.89 4.18
CA ASP A 281 22.58 -23.05 4.45
C ASP A 281 22.17 -21.96 5.45
N PRO A 282 22.50 -22.12 6.73
CA PRO A 282 22.14 -21.12 7.75
C PRO A 282 22.95 -19.82 7.61
N GLY A 283 24.07 -19.85 6.88
CA GLY A 283 24.96 -18.72 6.82
C GLY A 283 25.62 -18.42 8.17
N ARG A 284 25.81 -17.13 8.49
CA ARG A 284 26.38 -16.69 9.77
C ARG A 284 25.33 -16.08 10.65
N ARG A 285 25.49 -16.29 11.96
CA ARG A 285 24.68 -15.61 12.96
C ARG A 285 25.01 -14.12 12.95
N ALA A 286 23.98 -13.27 12.93
CA ALA A 286 24.12 -11.83 12.82
C ALA A 286 23.42 -11.11 13.96
N TYR A 287 23.93 -9.95 14.35
CA TYR A 287 23.24 -9.06 15.26
C TYR A 287 22.96 -7.73 14.60
N VAL A 288 21.90 -7.07 15.09
CA VAL A 288 21.42 -5.80 14.55
C VAL A 288 22.33 -4.68 15.01
N ARG A 289 22.96 -3.99 14.07
CA ARG A 289 23.80 -2.82 14.35
C ARG A 289 22.93 -1.58 14.58
N HIS A 290 22.08 -1.25 13.63
CA HIS A 290 21.17 -0.12 13.69
C HIS A 290 19.76 -0.49 13.22
N VAL A 291 18.77 0.20 13.78
CA VAL A 291 17.39 0.18 13.30
C VAL A 291 17.12 1.54 12.64
N ASN A 292 17.07 1.52 11.31
CA ASN A 292 16.85 2.69 10.47
C ASN A 292 15.38 2.78 10.11
N ILE A 293 14.75 3.93 10.41
CA ILE A 293 13.35 4.20 10.08
C ILE A 293 13.32 5.23 8.95
N THR A 294 12.60 4.94 7.87
CA THR A 294 12.51 5.78 6.69
C THR A 294 11.06 5.90 6.21
N GLY A 295 10.75 7.00 5.51
CA GLY A 295 9.40 7.26 4.98
C GLY A 295 8.46 8.00 5.93
N ASN A 296 8.86 8.21 7.19
CA ASN A 296 8.11 8.95 8.19
C ASN A 296 8.37 10.46 8.07
N THR A 297 7.59 11.13 7.22
CA THR A 297 7.74 12.58 6.98
C THR A 297 6.96 13.43 7.98
N ARG A 298 5.87 12.90 8.53
CA ARG A 298 4.98 13.55 9.50
C ARG A 298 5.06 12.91 10.87
N THR A 299 5.08 11.58 10.92
CA THR A 299 5.15 10.80 12.17
C THR A 299 6.55 10.88 12.75
N ARG A 300 6.67 11.16 14.02
CA ARG A 300 7.94 11.24 14.73
C ARG A 300 8.58 9.85 14.82
N ASP A 301 9.91 9.81 14.79
CA ASP A 301 10.68 8.57 14.91
C ASP A 301 10.37 7.80 16.19
N ASP A 302 10.23 8.49 17.31
CA ASP A 302 9.93 7.90 18.62
C ASP A 302 8.59 7.14 18.65
N VAL A 303 7.59 7.59 17.87
CA VAL A 303 6.29 6.93 17.75
C VAL A 303 6.41 5.56 17.08
N ILE A 304 7.29 5.42 16.09
CA ILE A 304 7.55 4.15 15.40
C ILE A 304 8.51 3.30 16.23
N ARG A 305 9.59 3.89 16.73
CA ARG A 305 10.67 3.20 17.45
C ARG A 305 10.19 2.52 18.73
N ARG A 306 9.22 3.09 19.44
CA ARG A 306 8.62 2.46 20.64
C ARG A 306 7.85 1.17 20.34
N GLU A 307 7.43 0.97 19.09
CA GLU A 307 6.77 -0.26 18.65
C GLU A 307 7.75 -1.37 18.26
N VAL A 308 9.03 -1.03 18.10
CA VAL A 308 10.07 -1.98 17.70
C VAL A 308 10.46 -2.88 18.87
N ARG A 309 10.47 -4.20 18.63
CA ARG A 309 10.85 -5.24 19.60
C ARG A 309 12.23 -5.83 19.32
N GLN A 310 12.74 -5.62 18.10
CA GLN A 310 14.11 -5.95 17.76
C GLN A 310 15.04 -4.80 18.16
N TYR A 311 15.88 -5.03 19.15
CA TYR A 311 16.80 -4.00 19.65
C TYR A 311 18.13 -4.01 18.90
N GLU A 312 18.75 -2.84 18.83
CA GLU A 312 20.14 -2.69 18.40
C GLU A 312 21.08 -3.44 19.34
N SER A 313 22.19 -3.92 18.81
CA SER A 313 23.19 -4.73 19.52
C SER A 313 22.69 -6.10 20.04
N ALA A 314 21.47 -6.49 19.72
CA ALA A 314 20.91 -7.81 19.98
C ALA A 314 21.07 -8.73 18.77
N TRP A 315 21.08 -10.04 19.00
CA TRP A 315 20.96 -10.99 17.91
C TRP A 315 19.70 -10.72 17.09
N PHE A 316 19.84 -10.85 15.77
CA PHE A 316 18.70 -10.78 14.88
C PHE A 316 17.66 -11.85 15.23
N ASP A 317 16.39 -11.49 15.17
CA ASP A 317 15.28 -12.37 15.50
C ASP A 317 14.11 -12.03 14.59
N SER A 318 13.82 -12.87 13.62
CA SER A 318 12.77 -12.64 12.63
C SER A 318 11.39 -12.53 13.26
N GLU A 319 11.11 -13.23 14.36
CA GLU A 319 9.83 -13.12 15.06
C GLU A 319 9.68 -11.73 15.70
N LYS A 320 10.73 -11.20 16.33
CA LYS A 320 10.72 -9.83 16.88
C LYS A 320 10.59 -8.79 15.78
N VAL A 321 11.21 -8.99 14.63
CA VAL A 321 11.07 -8.11 13.46
C VAL A 321 9.62 -8.13 12.95
N LYS A 322 9.02 -9.33 12.83
CA LYS A 322 7.62 -9.49 12.45
C LYS A 322 6.67 -8.81 13.43
N ILE A 323 6.87 -9.05 14.74
CA ILE A 323 6.08 -8.41 15.80
C ILE A 323 6.21 -6.88 15.70
N SER A 324 7.43 -6.36 15.47
CA SER A 324 7.66 -4.93 15.31
C SER A 324 6.89 -4.35 14.14
N ARG A 325 6.97 -4.99 12.97
CA ARG A 325 6.21 -4.60 11.78
C ARG A 325 4.71 -4.59 12.04
N ASP A 326 4.18 -5.67 12.62
CA ASP A 326 2.75 -5.83 12.88
C ASP A 326 2.24 -4.82 13.93
N ARG A 327 3.10 -4.41 14.87
CA ARG A 327 2.78 -3.35 15.84
C ARG A 327 2.74 -1.97 15.18
N ILE A 328 3.70 -1.67 14.32
CA ILE A 328 3.74 -0.41 13.56
C ILE A 328 2.53 -0.33 12.62
N ASP A 329 2.20 -1.41 11.93
CA ASP A 329 1.04 -1.48 11.03
C ASP A 329 -0.29 -1.25 11.78
N ARG A 330 -0.43 -1.81 12.99
CA ARG A 330 -1.61 -1.62 13.86
C ARG A 330 -1.81 -0.19 14.34
N LEU A 331 -0.81 0.70 14.28
CA LEU A 331 -1.01 2.12 14.56
C LEU A 331 -2.02 2.76 13.59
N GLY A 332 -2.16 2.20 12.38
CA GLY A 332 -3.09 2.69 11.39
C GLY A 332 -2.67 3.99 10.71
N TYR A 333 -1.41 4.41 10.84
CA TYR A 333 -0.88 5.65 10.27
C TYR A 333 -0.22 5.44 8.90
N PHE A 334 -0.08 4.17 8.48
CA PHE A 334 0.69 3.79 7.30
C PHE A 334 -0.16 2.94 6.33
N ASP A 335 0.06 3.13 5.02
CA ASP A 335 -0.50 2.28 3.96
C ASP A 335 0.29 0.96 3.83
N SER A 336 1.59 1.02 4.12
CA SER A 336 2.46 -0.15 4.10
C SER A 336 3.62 0.03 5.07
N VAL A 337 4.03 -1.08 5.67
CA VAL A 337 5.18 -1.17 6.56
C VAL A 337 6.02 -2.37 6.12
N THR A 338 7.29 -2.13 5.80
CA THR A 338 8.27 -3.19 5.53
C THR A 338 9.39 -3.14 6.55
N ALA A 339 9.91 -4.30 6.94
CA ALA A 339 11.02 -4.41 7.86
C ALA A 339 11.97 -5.50 7.36
N GLU A 340 13.15 -5.11 6.88
CA GLU A 340 14.07 -6.00 6.20
C GLU A 340 15.48 -5.87 6.76
N PRO A 341 16.19 -7.00 7.05
CA PRO A 341 17.59 -6.97 7.40
C PRO A 341 18.45 -6.71 6.18
N LYS A 342 19.36 -5.74 6.26
CA LYS A 342 20.36 -5.47 5.22
C LYS A 342 21.76 -5.77 5.74
N PRO A 343 22.57 -6.51 4.97
CA PRO A 343 23.95 -6.78 5.36
C PRO A 343 24.75 -5.48 5.41
N VAL A 344 25.62 -5.36 6.40
CA VAL A 344 26.53 -4.23 6.56
C VAL A 344 27.81 -4.48 5.78
N GLU A 345 28.14 -3.59 4.83
CA GLU A 345 29.38 -3.72 4.05
C GLU A 345 30.62 -3.78 4.96
N GLY A 346 31.54 -4.68 4.63
CA GLY A 346 32.79 -4.88 5.38
C GLY A 346 32.66 -5.71 6.66
N THR A 347 31.45 -6.12 7.04
CA THR A 347 31.20 -7.01 8.18
C THR A 347 30.59 -8.34 7.71
N ARG A 348 30.69 -9.38 8.52
CA ARG A 348 30.16 -10.70 8.17
C ARG A 348 29.05 -11.18 9.12
N ASP A 349 28.83 -10.44 10.20
CA ASP A 349 27.98 -10.82 11.34
C ASP A 349 27.09 -9.66 11.81
N GLN A 350 26.96 -8.60 10.99
CA GLN A 350 26.13 -7.45 11.31
C GLN A 350 25.08 -7.19 10.22
N VAL A 351 23.90 -6.77 10.67
CA VAL A 351 22.80 -6.32 9.83
C VAL A 351 22.27 -4.99 10.33
N ASP A 352 21.85 -4.15 9.42
CA ASP A 352 20.99 -3.02 9.73
C ASP A 352 19.55 -3.44 9.47
N LEU A 353 18.64 -3.14 10.38
CA LEU A 353 17.22 -3.35 10.17
C LEU A 353 16.61 -2.10 9.54
N GLU A 354 16.21 -2.19 8.27
CA GLU A 354 15.55 -1.12 7.55
C GLU A 354 14.03 -1.24 7.69
N ILE A 355 13.43 -0.30 8.42
CA ILE A 355 11.98 -0.17 8.54
C ILE A 355 11.54 0.96 7.63
N ASN A 356 10.83 0.63 6.55
CA ASN A 356 10.30 1.62 5.62
C ASN A 356 8.80 1.69 5.76
N VAL A 357 8.27 2.91 5.97
CA VAL A 357 6.85 3.17 6.14
C VAL A 357 6.35 4.11 5.05
N LYS A 358 5.12 3.89 4.60
CA LYS A 358 4.42 4.80 3.68
C LYS A 358 3.23 5.40 4.41
N GLU A 359 3.32 6.70 4.73
CA GLU A 359 2.30 7.39 5.51
C GLU A 359 1.00 7.58 4.73
N ARG A 360 -0.13 7.46 5.44
CA ARG A 360 -1.47 7.78 4.96
C ARG A 360 -2.07 8.98 5.71
N PRO A 361 -3.09 9.64 5.17
CA PRO A 361 -3.85 10.63 5.91
C PRO A 361 -4.49 9.99 7.15
N THR A 362 -4.25 10.57 8.34
CA THR A 362 -4.77 10.11 9.64
C THR A 362 -5.90 10.98 10.17
N GLY A 363 -6.28 12.02 9.44
CA GLY A 363 -7.39 12.90 9.78
C GLY A 363 -8.63 12.61 8.92
N SER A 364 -9.80 12.71 9.52
CA SER A 364 -11.08 12.61 8.84
C SER A 364 -12.03 13.72 9.27
N ILE A 365 -12.83 14.19 8.31
CA ILE A 365 -13.93 15.12 8.54
C ILE A 365 -15.19 14.42 8.02
N SER A 366 -16.20 14.34 8.87
CA SER A 366 -17.51 13.80 8.50
C SER A 366 -18.57 14.88 8.64
N LEU A 367 -19.42 14.99 7.64
CA LEU A 367 -20.58 15.86 7.65
C LEU A 367 -21.78 15.03 7.22
N GLY A 368 -22.86 15.10 7.98
CA GLY A 368 -24.08 14.38 7.69
C GLY A 368 -25.28 15.30 7.85
N ALA A 369 -26.26 15.14 6.96
CA ALA A 369 -27.56 15.77 7.08
C ALA A 369 -28.64 14.74 6.73
N GLY A 370 -29.68 14.68 7.54
CA GLY A 370 -30.80 13.77 7.37
C GLY A 370 -32.11 14.44 7.73
N TYR A 371 -33.22 13.81 7.38
CA TYR A 371 -34.54 14.20 7.82
C TYR A 371 -35.32 12.98 8.30
N SER A 372 -35.91 13.11 9.46
CA SER A 372 -36.82 12.11 10.06
C SER A 372 -38.16 12.74 10.29
N THR A 373 -39.24 11.98 10.15
CA THR A 373 -40.60 12.48 10.44
C THR A 373 -40.81 12.77 11.92
N SER A 374 -40.08 12.08 12.81
CA SER A 374 -40.13 12.29 14.26
C SER A 374 -39.17 13.39 14.73
N ASP A 375 -37.95 13.39 14.22
CA ASP A 375 -36.85 14.24 14.68
C ASP A 375 -36.63 15.50 13.84
N GLY A 376 -37.32 15.63 12.71
CA GLY A 376 -37.12 16.74 11.76
C GLY A 376 -35.75 16.66 11.08
N VAL A 377 -35.03 17.77 11.02
CA VAL A 377 -33.70 17.86 10.44
C VAL A 377 -32.66 17.35 11.43
N ILE A 378 -31.82 16.40 10.99
CA ILE A 378 -30.70 15.84 11.74
C ILE A 378 -29.42 16.33 11.09
N LEU A 379 -28.54 16.93 11.86
CA LEU A 379 -27.23 17.37 11.42
C LEU A 379 -26.14 16.71 12.26
N SER A 380 -25.12 16.20 11.60
CA SER A 380 -23.92 15.65 12.24
C SER A 380 -22.66 16.25 11.64
N ALA A 381 -21.69 16.54 12.49
CA ALA A 381 -20.36 16.96 12.10
C ALA A 381 -19.34 16.28 13.02
N GLY A 382 -18.29 15.74 12.43
CA GLY A 382 -17.21 15.10 13.16
C GLY A 382 -15.86 15.48 12.56
N PHE A 383 -14.89 15.66 13.43
CA PHE A 383 -13.48 15.77 13.10
C PHE A 383 -12.71 14.78 13.95
N ALA A 384 -11.89 13.96 13.35
CA ALA A 384 -10.98 13.07 14.06
C ALA A 384 -9.58 13.14 13.46
N GLN A 385 -8.56 13.10 14.32
CA GLN A 385 -7.16 13.10 13.96
C GLN A 385 -6.42 12.11 14.86
N ASP A 386 -5.96 10.98 14.30
CA ASP A 386 -5.33 9.90 15.08
C ASP A 386 -3.84 10.08 15.33
N ASN A 387 -3.18 10.96 14.64
CA ASN A 387 -1.75 11.21 14.81
C ASN A 387 -1.49 12.72 14.82
N VAL A 388 -1.95 13.39 15.89
CA VAL A 388 -1.86 14.84 16.04
C VAL A 388 -0.40 15.29 16.03
N PHE A 389 -0.02 16.10 15.03
CA PHE A 389 1.36 16.60 14.85
C PHE A 389 2.43 15.50 14.85
N GLY A 390 2.06 14.29 14.38
CA GLY A 390 2.98 13.17 14.33
C GLY A 390 3.33 12.53 15.68
N SER A 391 2.64 12.88 16.75
CA SER A 391 2.95 12.44 18.12
C SER A 391 2.32 11.11 18.52
N GLY A 392 1.46 10.54 17.66
CA GLY A 392 0.68 9.35 17.97
C GLY A 392 -0.53 9.59 18.86
N LYS A 393 -0.80 10.85 19.28
CA LYS A 393 -1.97 11.21 20.07
C LYS A 393 -3.19 11.33 19.18
N SER A 394 -4.36 10.99 19.70
CA SER A 394 -5.63 11.17 19.01
C SER A 394 -6.43 12.33 19.59
N PHE A 395 -7.16 13.00 18.72
CA PHE A 395 -8.10 14.06 19.06
C PHE A 395 -9.34 13.89 18.21
N SER A 396 -10.51 13.96 18.82
CA SER A 396 -11.76 13.98 18.08
C SER A 396 -12.78 14.96 18.68
N VAL A 397 -13.60 15.52 17.81
CA VAL A 397 -14.75 16.36 18.15
C VAL A 397 -15.95 15.83 17.36
N GLU A 398 -17.05 15.66 18.04
CA GLU A 398 -18.31 15.21 17.47
C GLU A 398 -19.44 16.14 17.88
N VAL A 399 -20.25 16.51 16.89
CA VAL A 399 -21.45 17.32 17.09
C VAL A 399 -22.60 16.64 16.35
N ASN A 400 -23.61 16.23 17.11
CA ASN A 400 -24.85 15.70 16.56
C ASN A 400 -26.02 16.52 17.08
N THR A 401 -26.91 16.96 16.22
CA THR A 401 -28.07 17.74 16.60
C THR A 401 -29.30 17.33 15.79
N SER A 402 -30.39 17.12 16.50
CA SER A 402 -31.74 16.94 15.97
C SER A 402 -32.74 17.68 16.86
N LYS A 403 -34.02 17.56 16.56
CA LYS A 403 -35.08 18.13 17.39
C LYS A 403 -35.11 17.53 18.79
N SER A 404 -34.93 16.20 18.89
CA SER A 404 -35.00 15.43 20.15
C SER A 404 -33.64 15.20 20.82
N MET A 405 -32.53 15.30 20.07
CA MET A 405 -31.21 14.98 20.60
C MET A 405 -30.15 16.00 20.16
N ARG A 406 -29.29 16.36 21.12
CA ARG A 406 -28.10 17.18 20.87
C ARG A 406 -26.94 16.56 21.64
N THR A 407 -25.82 16.34 20.97
CA THR A 407 -24.60 15.80 21.56
C THR A 407 -23.41 16.61 21.09
N TYR A 408 -22.60 17.05 22.03
CA TYR A 408 -21.25 17.58 21.78
C TYR A 408 -20.27 16.68 22.54
N ALA A 409 -19.27 16.17 21.87
CA ALA A 409 -18.25 15.34 22.49
C ALA A 409 -16.87 15.75 22.03
N VAL A 410 -15.90 15.70 22.95
CA VAL A 410 -14.48 15.90 22.69
C VAL A 410 -13.72 14.77 23.36
N SER A 411 -12.87 14.07 22.57
CA SER A 411 -12.03 13.01 23.09
C SER A 411 -10.57 13.25 22.79
N LEU A 412 -9.72 12.97 23.78
CA LEU A 412 -8.25 13.03 23.70
C LEU A 412 -7.67 11.68 24.08
N GLY A 413 -6.78 11.15 23.25
CA GLY A 413 -6.10 9.89 23.51
C GLY A 413 -4.59 10.04 23.49
N GLU A 414 -3.93 9.42 24.46
CA GLU A 414 -2.48 9.25 24.54
C GLU A 414 -2.16 7.76 24.60
N PRO A 415 -1.60 7.15 23.52
CA PRO A 415 -1.34 5.71 23.51
C PRO A 415 -0.21 5.27 24.44
N TYR A 416 0.66 6.19 24.85
CA TYR A 416 1.82 5.94 25.70
C TYR A 416 2.00 7.01 26.78
N ILE A 417 1.30 6.85 27.91
CA ILE A 417 1.55 7.65 29.10
C ILE A 417 2.85 7.20 29.77
N THR A 418 3.11 5.88 29.71
CA THR A 418 4.33 5.28 30.25
C THR A 418 5.10 4.55 29.14
N PRO A 419 6.40 4.31 29.30
CA PRO A 419 7.21 3.55 28.34
C PRO A 419 6.69 2.11 28.10
N GLU A 420 6.03 1.52 29.09
CA GLU A 420 5.45 0.18 29.01
C GLU A 420 4.18 0.11 28.12
N GLY A 421 3.67 1.29 27.69
CA GLY A 421 2.54 1.36 26.77
C GLY A 421 1.17 1.44 27.44
N ILE A 422 1.10 1.95 28.66
CA ILE A 422 -0.18 2.31 29.28
C ILE A 422 -0.75 3.49 28.50
N SER A 423 -1.95 3.28 27.93
CA SER A 423 -2.67 4.35 27.22
C SER A 423 -3.65 5.06 28.14
N GLY A 424 -3.98 6.31 27.83
CA GLY A 424 -5.00 7.08 28.52
C GLY A 424 -5.92 7.78 27.54
N HIS A 425 -7.20 7.87 27.92
CA HIS A 425 -8.22 8.59 27.18
C HIS A 425 -8.99 9.49 28.11
N ILE A 426 -9.28 10.68 27.63
CA ILE A 426 -10.13 11.67 28.30
C ILE A 426 -11.29 12.00 27.36
N ASP A 427 -12.49 11.82 27.86
CA ASP A 427 -13.71 12.11 27.13
C ASP A 427 -14.50 13.17 27.87
N LEU A 428 -14.94 14.20 27.17
CA LEU A 428 -15.82 15.25 27.65
C LEU A 428 -17.04 15.30 26.75
N TYR A 429 -18.23 15.34 27.32
CA TYR A 429 -19.44 15.42 26.53
C TYR A 429 -20.57 16.16 27.24
N ASP A 430 -21.41 16.78 26.41
CA ASP A 430 -22.71 17.35 26.75
C ASP A 430 -23.76 16.71 25.84
N ARG A 431 -24.71 16.02 26.43
CA ARG A 431 -25.80 15.33 25.74
C ARG A 431 -27.15 15.76 26.30
N ARG A 432 -28.01 16.20 25.40
CA ARG A 432 -29.43 16.47 25.71
C ARG A 432 -30.31 15.54 24.90
N VAL A 433 -31.29 14.93 25.57
CA VAL A 433 -32.34 14.11 24.98
C VAL A 433 -33.68 14.65 25.44
N ASP A 434 -34.53 15.02 24.50
CA ASP A 434 -35.84 15.60 24.74
C ASP A 434 -36.92 14.62 24.24
N LEU A 435 -37.55 13.87 25.17
CA LEU A 435 -38.55 12.89 24.83
C LEU A 435 -39.93 13.51 24.56
N ASP A 436 -40.15 14.76 24.97
CA ASP A 436 -41.36 15.52 24.66
C ASP A 436 -41.46 15.85 23.16
N GLU A 437 -40.32 16.14 22.55
CA GLU A 437 -40.25 16.38 21.10
C GLU A 437 -40.53 15.12 20.25
N LEU A 438 -40.46 13.93 20.86
CA LEU A 438 -40.78 12.63 20.24
C LEU A 438 -42.21 12.15 20.58
N ASP A 439 -43.00 12.92 21.31
CA ASP A 439 -44.32 12.55 21.83
C ASP A 439 -44.33 11.28 22.65
N VAL A 440 -43.21 10.95 23.30
CA VAL A 440 -43.05 9.72 24.12
C VAL A 440 -43.29 10.01 25.58
N SER A 441 -42.77 11.13 26.10
CA SER A 441 -42.86 11.49 27.53
C SER A 441 -42.52 12.96 27.70
N ASN A 442 -43.16 13.64 28.66
CA ASN A 442 -42.87 15.05 28.98
C ASN A 442 -41.60 15.25 29.78
N VAL A 443 -40.51 14.61 29.38
CA VAL A 443 -39.23 14.61 30.11
C VAL A 443 -38.10 14.96 29.13
N ALA A 444 -37.20 15.84 29.58
CA ALA A 444 -35.94 16.07 28.92
C ALA A 444 -34.76 15.77 29.86
N TYR A 445 -33.73 15.16 29.35
CA TYR A 445 -32.50 14.88 30.08
C TYR A 445 -31.36 15.69 29.50
N GLU A 446 -30.58 16.36 30.35
CA GLU A 446 -29.33 16.98 29.98
C GLU A 446 -28.21 16.38 30.82
N THR A 447 -27.23 15.77 30.18
CA THR A 447 -26.13 15.06 30.84
C THR A 447 -24.81 15.67 30.41
N ILE A 448 -24.10 16.25 31.37
CA ILE A 448 -22.72 16.69 31.19
C ILE A 448 -21.82 15.66 31.87
N GLY A 449 -20.82 15.14 31.15
CA GLY A 449 -19.95 14.10 31.67
C GLY A 449 -18.48 14.29 31.30
N ALA A 450 -17.63 13.77 32.17
CA ALA A 450 -16.21 13.62 31.95
C ALA A 450 -15.79 12.18 32.27
N GLY A 451 -15.09 11.55 31.36
CA GLY A 451 -14.53 10.19 31.48
C GLY A 451 -13.02 10.20 31.46
N LEU A 452 -12.42 9.34 32.23
CA LEU A 452 -10.99 9.04 32.19
C LEU A 452 -10.80 7.53 32.15
N SER A 453 -10.08 7.01 31.16
CA SER A 453 -9.80 5.58 31.06
C SER A 453 -8.32 5.32 30.74
N PHE A 454 -7.83 4.19 31.27
CA PHE A 454 -6.47 3.72 31.07
C PHE A 454 -6.51 2.33 30.44
N GLY A 455 -5.71 2.11 29.40
CA GLY A 455 -5.53 0.81 28.78
C GLY A 455 -4.18 0.23 29.16
N ILE A 456 -4.18 -0.85 29.90
CA ILE A 456 -2.97 -1.54 30.41
C ILE A 456 -2.69 -2.74 29.53
N PRO A 457 -1.54 -2.81 28.80
CA PRO A 457 -1.18 -3.97 28.01
C PRO A 457 -0.82 -5.15 28.94
N VAL A 458 -1.46 -6.30 28.71
CA VAL A 458 -1.18 -7.55 29.45
C VAL A 458 -0.36 -8.50 28.60
N THR A 459 -0.65 -8.57 27.32
CA THR A 459 0.11 -9.32 26.31
C THR A 459 0.38 -8.42 25.10
N GLU A 460 1.07 -8.93 24.07
CA GLU A 460 1.27 -8.20 22.81
C GLU A 460 -0.06 -7.91 22.08
N LEU A 461 -1.12 -8.66 22.38
CA LEU A 461 -2.43 -8.55 21.72
C LEU A 461 -3.53 -8.06 22.64
N ASP A 462 -3.42 -8.32 23.97
CA ASP A 462 -4.49 -8.05 24.91
C ASP A 462 -4.22 -6.82 25.77
N ARG A 463 -5.26 -6.03 25.98
CA ARG A 463 -5.27 -4.87 26.89
C ARG A 463 -6.46 -4.93 27.82
N VAL A 464 -6.25 -4.55 29.07
CA VAL A 464 -7.32 -4.36 30.06
C VAL A 464 -7.57 -2.86 30.20
N PHE A 465 -8.83 -2.45 30.08
CA PHE A 465 -9.23 -1.06 30.25
C PHE A 465 -9.87 -0.86 31.62
N LEU A 466 -9.38 0.16 32.34
CA LEU A 466 -9.94 0.63 33.60
C LEU A 466 -10.32 2.09 33.42
N GLY A 467 -11.55 2.43 33.74
CA GLY A 467 -12.03 3.79 33.60
C GLY A 467 -12.92 4.23 34.77
N ALA A 468 -13.01 5.53 34.91
CA ALA A 468 -13.95 6.18 35.80
C ALA A 468 -14.65 7.31 35.04
N ARG A 469 -15.94 7.48 35.28
CA ARG A 469 -16.77 8.53 34.67
C ARG A 469 -17.53 9.27 35.73
N LEU A 470 -17.60 10.57 35.55
CA LEU A 470 -18.40 11.46 36.38
C LEU A 470 -19.43 12.13 35.48
N GLU A 471 -20.69 11.96 35.83
CA GLU A 471 -21.81 12.53 35.08
C GLU A 471 -22.74 13.33 36.00
N GLN A 472 -23.19 14.46 35.53
CA GLN A 472 -24.28 15.21 36.09
C GLN A 472 -25.48 15.15 35.13
N THR A 473 -26.57 14.54 35.54
CA THR A 473 -27.80 14.50 34.79
C THR A 473 -28.84 15.42 35.42
N GLN A 474 -29.34 16.35 34.63
CA GLN A 474 -30.48 17.18 34.99
C GLN A 474 -31.71 16.67 34.28
N VAL A 475 -32.78 16.50 35.04
CA VAL A 475 -34.07 16.00 34.53
C VAL A 475 -35.06 17.17 34.58
N ASP A 476 -35.58 17.56 33.43
CA ASP A 476 -36.59 18.60 33.27
C ASP A 476 -37.96 17.95 33.02
N LEU A 477 -38.87 18.08 33.95
CA LEU A 477 -40.26 17.62 33.80
C LEU A 477 -41.05 18.75 33.18
N ARG A 478 -41.49 18.63 31.93
CA ARG A 478 -42.42 19.57 31.31
C ARG A 478 -43.85 19.21 31.72
N GLY A 479 -44.36 19.93 32.70
CA GLY A 479 -45.68 19.66 33.28
C GLY A 479 -46.80 19.85 32.22
N SER A 480 -47.69 18.87 32.16
CA SER A 480 -48.95 19.01 31.41
C SER A 480 -49.75 20.21 31.94
N ARG A 481 -49.98 21.21 31.10
CA ARG A 481 -50.85 22.38 31.40
C ARG A 481 -52.34 21.98 31.40
N THR A 482 -52.72 21.00 32.18
CA THR A 482 -54.16 20.68 32.37
C THR A 482 -54.41 20.35 33.82
N GLY A 483 -54.82 21.36 34.59
CA GLY A 483 -55.28 21.18 35.97
C GLY A 483 -54.62 22.15 36.94
N ALA A 484 -54.85 23.45 36.77
CA ALA A 484 -54.56 24.42 37.82
C ALA A 484 -55.44 24.15 39.01
N ILE A 485 -54.90 23.45 40.03
CA ILE A 485 -55.29 23.66 41.43
C ILE A 485 -54.38 24.80 41.88
N ALA A 486 -55.02 25.95 42.13
CA ALA A 486 -54.33 27.13 42.66
C ALA A 486 -53.74 26.79 44.03
N GLY A 487 -52.40 26.90 44.17
CA GLY A 487 -51.74 26.89 45.43
C GLY A 487 -50.56 25.94 45.53
N ASP A 488 -49.56 26.09 44.73
CA ASP A 488 -48.16 25.92 45.17
C ASP A 488 -47.24 26.58 44.11
N SER A 489 -46.82 27.77 44.45
CA SER A 489 -45.72 28.44 43.74
C SER A 489 -44.41 27.86 44.25
N ASP A 490 -43.49 27.60 43.36
CA ASP A 490 -42.07 27.35 43.56
C ASP A 490 -41.63 25.91 43.80
N ASN A 491 -41.80 25.04 42.81
CA ASN A 491 -40.96 23.88 42.69
C ASN A 491 -40.73 23.46 41.22
N ASN A 492 -40.23 24.36 40.40
CA ASN A 492 -39.77 24.11 39.04
C ASN A 492 -38.25 24.16 39.01
N SER A 493 -37.60 23.62 40.05
CA SER A 493 -36.16 23.45 40.09
C SER A 493 -35.81 22.12 39.43
N PRO A 494 -34.99 22.10 38.38
CA PRO A 494 -34.56 20.86 37.78
C PRO A 494 -33.84 19.97 38.82
N GLU A 495 -34.26 18.72 38.95
CA GLU A 495 -33.58 17.78 39.82
C GLU A 495 -32.23 17.37 39.20
N ARG A 496 -31.15 17.48 39.98
CA ARG A 496 -29.77 17.16 39.56
C ARG A 496 -29.30 15.87 40.23
N TYR A 497 -28.90 14.92 39.43
CA TYR A 497 -28.37 13.64 39.92
C TYR A 497 -26.90 13.48 39.50
N TRP A 498 -26.09 12.99 40.46
CA TRP A 498 -24.68 12.64 40.19
C TRP A 498 -24.56 11.13 40.12
N ASN A 499 -24.03 10.62 39.00
CA ASN A 499 -23.73 9.21 38.84
C ASN A 499 -22.21 9.02 38.74
N TYR A 500 -21.70 8.01 39.43
CA TYR A 500 -20.31 7.58 39.40
C TYR A 500 -20.27 6.13 38.88
N VAL A 501 -19.51 5.87 37.82
CA VAL A 501 -19.31 4.51 37.29
C VAL A 501 -17.80 4.31 37.03
#